data_d1b8980ac4dce4f9470e41039cc3ea83
#
_entry.id   d1b8980ac4dce4f9470e41039cc3ea83
#
_cell.length_a   1.000
_cell.length_b   1.000
_cell.length_c   1.000
_cell.angle_alpha   90.00
_cell.angle_beta   90.00
_cell.angle_gamma   90.00
#
_symmetry.space_group_name_H-M   'P 1'
#
loop_
_entity.id
_entity.type
_entity.pdbx_description
1 polymer ?
#
loop_
_entity_poly.entity_id
_entity_poly.type
_entity_poly.pdbx_seq_one_letter_code
_entity_poly.pdbx_strand_id
1 'polypeptide(L)'
;MQQQGFQQQGFQQQGFPGGQQNGMPQQPGMPQQNGMQQPGVQQQPGMPRQQMAQQQQARPQAAPAPAPASGPGPDGIDWEAEAAALESGAPVGGEGEGAADEWDGHQDGHPEDGGYLDEHAEQEAGGFLGTQDESREATKKRKEKGKKSGRRNGGACLLVAVVLLGAMGGAGWWGYGFYQDHFGPPPDFTGEGTGSVQFEVKKDAVAGQIGLALKNAGVVKSVDAFTSACKSEPKCTTVQPGFYGLKKEMPAAAALKELLAQAGGAAIVIPEGKNSTEIYALIDAKLKLQKGATAAVAQAQVNDLGLPPYAQGKIEGFLWPTRYNIADGMKPEDLLKQMVKNATDKYANLDSQAASVGLKTGYEVIIEASILQREGNNVDDFAKMAKTIQNRLAAGGEINHKLGMDTTLQYSLGRKELNKGDMDNASNPYNTYINPGLPPTPISNPGDDALNAVLHPADGKWLYFIAMDPQHTRFAETSKEHYANVKEYCQAAGNGFDEARGHCTTK
;
A
#
# COMPACT_ATOMS: atom_id res chain seq x y z
N MET A 1 46.77 -34.89 32.99
CA MET A 1 47.62 -34.15 33.95
C MET A 1 46.97 -32.79 34.20
N GLN A 2 46.67 -32.57 35.45
CA GLN A 2 46.30 -31.35 36.17
C GLN A 2 44.99 -30.63 35.81
N GLN A 3 44.01 -30.90 36.69
CA GLN A 3 42.90 -30.06 37.12
C GLN A 3 43.47 -28.85 37.89
N GLN A 4 42.85 -27.69 37.64
CA GLN A 4 42.79 -26.60 38.66
C GLN A 4 41.38 -26.01 38.69
N GLY A 5 40.74 -26.20 39.87
CA GLY A 5 39.48 -25.63 40.21
C GLY A 5 39.61 -24.19 40.65
N PHE A 6 38.56 -23.40 40.46
CA PHE A 6 38.40 -22.08 41.10
C PHE A 6 37.20 -22.09 42.04
N GLN A 7 37.49 -21.63 43.24
CA GLN A 7 36.63 -21.58 44.42
C GLN A 7 35.53 -20.51 44.29
N GLN A 8 34.36 -20.87 44.84
CA GLN A 8 33.29 -19.93 45.25
C GLN A 8 33.80 -19.01 46.37
N GLN A 9 33.60 -17.72 46.24
CA GLN A 9 33.60 -16.77 47.38
C GLN A 9 32.19 -16.16 47.48
N GLY A 10 31.59 -16.44 48.65
CA GLY A 10 30.33 -15.86 49.10
C GLY A 10 30.51 -14.41 49.52
N PHE A 11 29.50 -13.59 49.22
CA PHE A 11 29.37 -12.25 49.77
C PHE A 11 28.29 -12.23 50.85
N GLN A 12 28.73 -11.80 52.03
CA GLN A 12 27.95 -11.63 53.27
C GLN A 12 26.97 -10.44 53.12
N GLN A 13 25.77 -10.63 53.68
CA GLN A 13 24.82 -9.57 54.00
C GLN A 13 25.40 -8.63 55.08
N GLN A 14 25.37 -7.33 54.82
CA GLN A 14 25.47 -6.31 55.84
C GLN A 14 24.15 -5.57 56.00
N GLY A 15 23.65 -5.57 57.24
CA GLY A 15 22.39 -4.97 57.65
C GLY A 15 22.45 -3.44 57.69
N PHE A 16 21.32 -2.82 57.47
CA PHE A 16 21.08 -1.39 57.69
C PHE A 16 20.49 -1.13 59.08
N PRO A 17 20.94 -0.08 59.80
CA PRO A 17 20.28 0.38 61.03
C PRO A 17 19.11 1.30 60.75
N GLY A 18 18.03 1.18 61.54
CA GLY A 18 16.83 1.99 61.48
C GLY A 18 17.04 3.45 61.93
N GLY A 19 16.14 4.31 61.51
CA GLY A 19 16.05 5.70 61.94
C GLY A 19 14.92 6.50 61.35
N GLN A 20 13.89 6.66 62.18
CA GLN A 20 13.00 7.83 62.36
C GLN A 20 11.89 8.12 61.33
N GLN A 21 10.67 7.97 61.85
CA GLN A 21 9.41 8.54 61.42
C GLN A 21 9.45 10.07 61.42
N ASN A 22 8.91 10.68 60.35
CA ASN A 22 8.37 12.03 60.42
C ASN A 22 7.14 12.16 59.52
N GLY A 23 6.10 12.57 60.13
CA GLY A 23 4.78 13.08 59.89
C GLY A 23 4.30 13.38 58.48
N MET A 24 3.15 12.80 58.13
CA MET A 24 2.30 13.26 57.02
C MET A 24 1.53 14.52 57.42
N PRO A 25 1.36 15.50 56.54
CA PRO A 25 0.38 16.56 56.71
C PRO A 25 -1.02 16.08 56.25
N GLN A 26 -2.01 16.37 57.09
CA GLN A 26 -3.44 16.16 56.84
C GLN A 26 -3.96 17.05 55.74
N GLN A 27 -4.80 16.50 54.83
CA GLN A 27 -5.61 17.24 53.88
C GLN A 27 -6.91 17.74 54.55
N PRO A 28 -7.43 18.92 54.20
CA PRO A 28 -8.66 19.49 54.73
C PRO A 28 -9.89 18.86 54.09
N GLY A 29 -10.97 18.72 54.88
CA GLY A 29 -12.22 18.06 54.58
C GLY A 29 -13.04 18.70 53.48
N MET A 30 -13.79 17.84 52.76
CA MET A 30 -14.87 18.22 51.87
C MET A 30 -16.19 18.45 52.64
N PRO A 31 -17.03 19.42 52.26
CA PRO A 31 -18.34 19.63 52.88
C PRO A 31 -19.38 18.59 52.43
N GLN A 32 -20.16 18.10 53.37
CA GLN A 32 -21.37 17.31 53.16
C GLN A 32 -22.46 18.17 52.51
N GLN A 33 -23.03 17.72 51.39
CA GLN A 33 -24.31 18.24 50.88
C GLN A 33 -25.45 17.30 51.23
N ASN A 34 -26.46 17.91 51.81
CA ASN A 34 -27.71 17.37 52.31
C ASN A 34 -28.62 16.78 51.19
N GLY A 35 -29.38 15.83 51.62
CA GLY A 35 -30.40 15.07 51.00
C GLY A 35 -31.37 15.77 50.06
N MET A 36 -31.75 15.04 48.98
CA MET A 36 -32.99 15.23 48.28
C MET A 36 -33.84 13.97 48.36
N GLN A 37 -35.06 14.20 48.89
CA GLN A 37 -36.13 13.23 49.08
C GLN A 37 -36.63 12.72 47.72
N GLN A 38 -36.78 11.40 47.59
CA GLN A 38 -37.56 10.77 46.52
C GLN A 38 -39.05 10.87 46.80
N PRO A 39 -39.91 11.15 45.79
CA PRO A 39 -41.34 11.05 45.92
C PRO A 39 -41.82 9.58 45.86
N GLY A 40 -42.75 9.23 46.72
CA GLY A 40 -43.27 7.89 46.93
C GLY A 40 -43.97 7.28 45.71
N VAL A 41 -43.77 6.00 45.54
CA VAL A 41 -44.51 5.14 44.62
C VAL A 41 -45.77 4.66 45.37
N GLN A 42 -46.93 4.98 44.82
CA GLN A 42 -48.23 4.54 45.28
C GLN A 42 -48.37 3.01 45.12
N GLN A 43 -48.74 2.33 46.21
CA GLN A 43 -49.16 0.93 46.22
C GLN A 43 -50.53 0.77 45.56
N GLN A 44 -50.64 -0.12 44.59
CA GLN A 44 -51.93 -0.67 44.13
C GLN A 44 -52.26 -1.92 44.91
N PRO A 45 -53.55 -2.17 45.20
CA PRO A 45 -53.97 -3.25 46.08
C PRO A 45 -54.18 -4.60 45.39
N GLY A 46 -53.69 -5.61 46.03
CA GLY A 46 -54.16 -6.98 46.19
C GLY A 46 -54.66 -7.78 44.98
N MET A 47 -53.88 -8.75 44.51
CA MET A 47 -54.42 -9.97 43.87
C MET A 47 -54.14 -11.20 44.74
N PRO A 48 -55.07 -12.20 44.75
CA PRO A 48 -54.99 -13.29 45.71
C PRO A 48 -53.92 -14.33 45.42
N ARG A 49 -53.29 -14.79 46.47
CA ARG A 49 -52.16 -15.73 46.53
C ARG A 49 -52.41 -17.18 46.04
N GLN A 50 -53.52 -17.49 45.37
CA GLN A 50 -53.84 -18.87 45.02
C GLN A 50 -53.62 -19.28 43.57
N GLN A 51 -53.17 -18.38 42.67
CA GLN A 51 -52.86 -18.73 41.26
C GLN A 51 -51.34 -18.88 40.91
N MET A 52 -50.44 -18.70 41.87
CA MET A 52 -48.99 -18.89 41.61
C MET A 52 -48.44 -20.31 41.80
N ALA A 53 -49.26 -21.24 42.31
CA ALA A 53 -48.81 -22.61 42.61
C ALA A 53 -49.00 -23.60 41.44
N GLN A 54 -49.63 -23.23 40.34
CA GLN A 54 -49.90 -24.15 39.22
C GLN A 54 -49.10 -23.90 37.93
N GLN A 55 -48.25 -22.89 37.91
CA GLN A 55 -47.37 -22.63 36.72
C GLN A 55 -45.92 -23.11 36.85
N GLN A 56 -45.57 -23.85 37.93
CA GLN A 56 -44.22 -24.38 38.11
C GLN A 56 -44.01 -25.85 37.71
N GLN A 57 -44.95 -26.47 37.00
CA GLN A 57 -44.84 -27.90 36.64
C GLN A 57 -44.72 -28.19 35.13
N ALA A 58 -44.31 -27.26 34.30
CA ALA A 58 -44.05 -27.57 32.89
C ALA A 58 -42.86 -26.73 32.38
N ARG A 59 -41.65 -26.92 32.93
CA ARG A 59 -40.41 -26.68 32.21
C ARG A 59 -39.89 -28.04 31.79
N PRO A 60 -39.72 -28.31 30.49
CA PRO A 60 -38.90 -29.44 30.05
C PRO A 60 -37.49 -29.23 30.61
N GLN A 61 -36.93 -30.24 31.24
CA GLN A 61 -35.52 -30.31 31.55
C GLN A 61 -34.78 -30.13 30.23
N ALA A 62 -34.03 -29.04 30.14
CA ALA A 62 -33.05 -28.90 29.08
C ALA A 62 -32.12 -30.09 29.16
N ALA A 63 -31.97 -30.80 28.06
CA ALA A 63 -30.92 -31.81 27.90
C ALA A 63 -29.60 -31.19 28.31
N PRO A 64 -28.67 -31.93 28.97
CA PRO A 64 -27.36 -31.41 29.29
C PRO A 64 -26.74 -30.90 27.97
N ALA A 65 -26.25 -29.66 28.01
CA ALA A 65 -25.49 -29.09 26.89
C ALA A 65 -24.44 -30.13 26.48
N PRO A 66 -24.27 -30.42 25.18
CA PRO A 66 -23.19 -31.27 24.73
C PRO A 66 -21.91 -30.68 25.28
N ALA A 67 -21.02 -31.53 25.81
CA ALA A 67 -19.68 -31.13 26.24
C ALA A 67 -19.03 -30.34 25.07
N PRO A 68 -18.29 -29.25 25.36
CA PRO A 68 -17.63 -28.49 24.31
C PRO A 68 -16.80 -29.45 23.47
N ALA A 69 -17.09 -29.49 22.17
CA ALA A 69 -16.37 -30.32 21.24
C ALA A 69 -14.89 -29.93 21.31
N SER A 70 -14.03 -30.91 21.57
CA SER A 70 -12.59 -30.75 21.45
C SER A 70 -12.26 -30.73 19.96
N GLY A 71 -12.26 -29.57 19.36
CA GLY A 71 -11.99 -29.39 17.95
C GLY A 71 -11.68 -27.93 17.63
N PRO A 72 -11.17 -27.67 16.46
CA PRO A 72 -10.88 -26.31 16.00
C PRO A 72 -12.12 -25.41 16.10
N GLY A 73 -11.92 -24.11 15.95
CA GLY A 73 -12.86 -23.05 16.24
C GLY A 73 -14.31 -23.24 15.84
N PRO A 74 -15.19 -22.30 16.17
CA PRO A 74 -16.64 -22.39 15.91
C PRO A 74 -17.00 -22.57 14.43
N ASP A 75 -16.05 -22.31 13.54
CA ASP A 75 -16.13 -22.48 12.10
C ASP A 75 -15.77 -23.90 11.62
N GLY A 76 -15.30 -24.75 12.52
CA GLY A 76 -14.99 -26.16 12.22
C GLY A 76 -13.72 -26.38 11.39
N ILE A 77 -12.87 -25.37 11.24
CA ILE A 77 -11.61 -25.46 10.48
C ILE A 77 -10.54 -26.09 11.36
N ASP A 78 -9.87 -27.14 10.86
CA ASP A 78 -8.63 -27.66 11.42
C ASP A 78 -7.44 -26.86 10.90
N TRP A 79 -7.04 -25.89 11.67
CA TRP A 79 -5.93 -25.00 11.34
C TRP A 79 -4.57 -25.71 11.35
N GLU A 80 -4.45 -26.86 12.01
CA GLU A 80 -3.27 -27.69 11.87
C GLU A 80 -3.19 -28.31 10.47
N ALA A 81 -4.32 -28.70 9.91
CA ALA A 81 -4.37 -29.18 8.53
C ALA A 81 -4.11 -28.06 7.52
N GLU A 82 -4.65 -26.87 7.76
CA GLU A 82 -4.41 -25.68 6.91
C GLU A 82 -2.96 -25.19 7.05
N ALA A 83 -2.44 -25.10 8.28
CA ALA A 83 -1.04 -24.78 8.51
C ALA A 83 -0.09 -25.82 7.93
N ALA A 84 -0.41 -27.13 8.06
CA ALA A 84 0.36 -28.20 7.46
C ALA A 84 0.33 -28.19 5.92
N ALA A 85 -0.79 -27.74 5.33
CA ALA A 85 -0.87 -27.55 3.88
C ALA A 85 -0.03 -26.37 3.39
N LEU A 86 0.01 -25.28 4.16
CA LEU A 86 0.87 -24.13 3.90
C LEU A 86 2.36 -24.46 4.16
N GLU A 87 2.65 -25.35 5.15
CA GLU A 87 4.01 -25.80 5.44
C GLU A 87 4.49 -26.94 4.55
N SER A 88 3.60 -27.85 4.19
CA SER A 88 3.90 -28.92 3.24
C SER A 88 4.01 -28.37 1.83
N GLY A 89 3.99 -27.01 1.71
CA GLY A 89 4.06 -26.31 0.45
C GLY A 89 4.68 -27.26 -0.54
N ALA A 90 3.86 -27.96 -1.31
CA ALA A 90 4.39 -28.71 -2.40
C ALA A 90 5.36 -27.75 -3.04
N PRO A 91 6.63 -28.13 -3.23
CA PRO A 91 7.65 -27.18 -3.63
C PRO A 91 7.12 -26.46 -4.84
N VAL A 92 7.02 -25.15 -4.73
CA VAL A 92 7.00 -24.25 -5.88
C VAL A 92 8.41 -24.40 -6.46
N GLY A 93 8.62 -25.46 -7.24
CA GLY A 93 9.92 -25.88 -7.71
C GLY A 93 9.88 -27.33 -8.14
N GLY A 94 8.96 -27.68 -9.01
CA GLY A 94 9.15 -28.81 -9.91
C GLY A 94 10.08 -28.32 -11.00
N GLU A 95 11.36 -28.61 -10.87
CA GLU A 95 12.26 -28.74 -12.01
C GLU A 95 11.63 -29.78 -12.96
N GLY A 96 10.92 -29.29 -13.93
CA GLY A 96 10.51 -30.02 -15.12
C GLY A 96 11.59 -29.83 -16.16
N GLU A 97 12.54 -30.77 -16.18
CA GLU A 97 13.40 -30.96 -17.33
C GLU A 97 12.59 -31.10 -18.61
N GLY A 98 12.95 -30.30 -19.61
CA GLY A 98 13.10 -30.69 -21.00
C GLY A 98 11.85 -31.09 -21.75
N ALA A 99 11.30 -30.15 -22.50
CA ALA A 99 10.94 -30.37 -23.89
C ALA A 99 11.18 -29.07 -24.63
N ALA A 100 12.31 -29.01 -25.27
CA ALA A 100 12.54 -28.11 -26.39
C ALA A 100 11.61 -28.56 -27.52
N ASP A 101 10.49 -27.89 -27.68
CA ASP A 101 9.75 -27.95 -28.94
C ASP A 101 10.18 -26.76 -29.79
N GLU A 102 10.98 -27.12 -30.73
CA GLU A 102 11.41 -26.51 -31.96
C GLU A 102 10.20 -25.85 -32.65
N TRP A 103 10.13 -24.53 -32.60
CA TRP A 103 9.23 -23.75 -33.44
C TRP A 103 9.86 -23.62 -34.81
N ASP A 104 9.52 -24.59 -35.67
CA ASP A 104 9.83 -24.60 -37.08
C ASP A 104 9.02 -23.50 -37.78
N GLY A 105 9.76 -22.66 -38.48
CA GLY A 105 9.22 -21.58 -39.29
C GLY A 105 8.44 -22.09 -40.46
N HIS A 106 7.21 -21.70 -40.58
CA HIS A 106 6.49 -21.68 -41.85
C HIS A 106 6.39 -20.26 -42.38
N GLN A 107 7.32 -19.94 -43.31
CA GLN A 107 7.08 -19.06 -44.43
C GLN A 107 6.06 -19.74 -45.33
N ASP A 108 5.00 -19.02 -45.64
CA ASP A 108 4.18 -19.08 -46.86
C ASP A 108 3.20 -17.90 -46.73
N GLY A 109 3.01 -17.00 -47.61
CA GLY A 109 3.17 -16.89 -49.02
C GLY A 109 2.44 -15.60 -49.41
N HIS A 110 3.11 -14.72 -50.10
CA HIS A 110 2.45 -13.66 -50.87
C HIS A 110 1.42 -14.23 -51.83
N PRO A 111 0.36 -13.48 -52.22
CA PRO A 111 0.34 -13.11 -53.62
C PRO A 111 0.32 -11.61 -53.86
N GLU A 112 1.16 -11.27 -54.79
CA GLU A 112 1.15 -10.09 -55.61
C GLU A 112 -0.17 -10.02 -56.41
N ASP A 113 -0.63 -8.81 -56.59
CA ASP A 113 -1.24 -8.27 -57.85
C ASP A 113 -1.57 -6.82 -57.51
N GLY A 114 -1.17 -5.92 -58.28
CA GLY A 114 -1.15 -5.66 -59.69
C GLY A 114 -1.42 -4.18 -59.77
N GLY A 115 -0.50 -3.42 -60.07
CA GLY A 115 -0.14 -2.69 -61.22
C GLY A 115 -1.21 -1.68 -61.65
N TYR A 116 -0.83 -0.47 -61.75
CA TYR A 116 -0.80 0.27 -63.04
C TYR A 116 -0.22 1.66 -62.77
N LEU A 117 0.84 1.87 -63.46
CA LEU A 117 1.37 3.13 -63.96
C LEU A 117 0.25 3.94 -64.63
N ASP A 118 0.21 5.24 -64.38
CA ASP A 118 0.07 6.16 -65.50
C ASP A 118 0.85 7.43 -65.30
N GLU A 119 1.66 7.62 -66.24
CA GLU A 119 2.50 8.75 -66.62
C GLU A 119 1.61 9.92 -67.10
N HIS A 120 2.28 11.07 -67.10
CA HIS A 120 1.97 12.29 -67.85
C HIS A 120 1.00 13.30 -67.25
N ALA A 121 1.58 14.37 -66.78
CA ALA A 121 1.34 15.69 -67.36
C ALA A 121 2.37 16.71 -66.87
N GLU A 122 3.47 16.82 -67.61
CA GLU A 122 4.14 18.10 -67.79
C GLU A 122 3.18 19.02 -68.53
N GLN A 123 2.95 20.19 -67.99
CA GLN A 123 2.55 21.38 -68.80
C GLN A 123 2.82 22.62 -67.96
N GLU A 124 3.92 23.21 -68.27
CA GLU A 124 4.15 24.46 -68.96
C GLU A 124 3.96 25.70 -68.10
N ALA A 125 5.09 26.26 -67.78
CA ALA A 125 5.29 27.66 -67.43
C ALA A 125 5.00 28.53 -68.65
N GLY A 126 3.79 29.07 -68.73
CA GLY A 126 3.41 30.11 -69.70
C GLY A 126 3.87 31.49 -69.21
N GLY A 127 4.98 31.96 -69.74
CA GLY A 127 5.40 33.34 -69.58
C GLY A 127 4.41 34.33 -70.21
N PHE A 128 3.99 35.29 -69.42
CA PHE A 128 3.29 36.50 -69.94
C PHE A 128 4.33 37.58 -70.16
N LEU A 129 4.98 37.61 -71.32
CA LEU A 129 5.65 38.76 -71.90
C LEU A 129 4.74 39.35 -72.95
N GLY A 130 3.89 40.30 -72.48
CA GLY A 130 3.17 41.18 -73.34
C GLY A 130 4.11 42.19 -73.99
N THR A 131 4.17 42.18 -75.28
CA THR A 131 4.89 43.08 -76.17
C THR A 131 4.60 44.55 -75.90
N GLN A 132 5.63 45.32 -75.83
CA GLN A 132 5.61 46.78 -75.80
C GLN A 132 5.23 47.26 -77.16
N ASP A 133 4.17 48.04 -77.22
CA ASP A 133 3.95 49.04 -78.28
C ASP A 133 4.24 50.42 -77.69
N GLU A 134 5.42 50.93 -78.05
CA GLU A 134 5.79 52.29 -77.76
C GLU A 134 5.16 53.25 -78.73
N SER A 135 4.10 53.91 -78.30
CA SER A 135 3.65 55.12 -78.96
C SER A 135 4.27 56.35 -78.29
N ARG A 136 5.10 57.04 -78.99
CA ARG A 136 5.86 58.24 -78.59
C ARG A 136 5.00 59.40 -78.06
N GLU A 137 3.70 59.33 -78.02
CA GLU A 137 2.81 60.42 -77.63
C GLU A 137 2.43 60.34 -76.13
N ALA A 138 2.56 59.23 -75.48
CA ALA A 138 2.21 59.10 -74.03
C ALA A 138 3.29 59.67 -73.07
N THR A 139 4.51 59.83 -73.53
CA THR A 139 5.63 60.27 -72.69
C THR A 139 5.67 61.77 -72.49
N LYS A 140 5.01 62.58 -73.33
CA LYS A 140 5.01 64.03 -73.17
C LYS A 140 4.00 64.58 -72.19
N LYS A 141 2.88 63.86 -71.96
CA LYS A 141 1.86 64.24 -70.95
C LYS A 141 2.16 63.86 -69.50
N ARG A 142 3.14 62.98 -69.28
CA ARG A 142 3.54 62.50 -67.94
C ARG A 142 4.60 63.38 -67.28
N LYS A 143 5.32 64.21 -68.03
CA LYS A 143 6.33 65.07 -67.45
C LYS A 143 5.82 66.40 -66.85
N GLU A 144 4.61 66.82 -67.17
CA GLU A 144 4.05 68.08 -66.65
C GLU A 144 3.22 67.96 -65.34
N LYS A 145 2.77 66.75 -65.01
CA LYS A 145 2.03 66.51 -63.73
C LYS A 145 2.90 66.10 -62.55
N GLY A 146 4.19 65.93 -62.71
CA GLY A 146 5.12 65.46 -61.69
C GLY A 146 5.80 66.47 -60.79
N LYS A 147 5.49 67.74 -60.90
CA LYS A 147 6.24 68.83 -60.20
C LYS A 147 5.55 69.55 -59.04
N LYS A 148 4.38 69.05 -58.55
CA LYS A 148 3.64 69.71 -57.43
C LYS A 148 3.20 68.82 -56.29
N SER A 149 3.65 67.57 -56.13
CA SER A 149 3.28 66.70 -54.95
C SER A 149 4.47 66.08 -54.19
N GLY A 150 5.65 66.65 -54.32
CA GLY A 150 6.90 66.04 -53.76
C GLY A 150 7.23 66.42 -52.33
N ARG A 151 6.30 66.85 -51.46
CA ARG A 151 6.67 67.25 -50.09
C ARG A 151 5.73 66.92 -48.95
N ARG A 152 4.70 66.11 -49.20
CA ARG A 152 3.77 65.66 -48.13
C ARG A 152 3.65 64.20 -47.87
N ASN A 153 4.23 63.30 -48.70
CA ASN A 153 4.04 61.87 -48.59
C ASN A 153 5.26 61.09 -47.96
N GLY A 154 6.36 61.78 -47.60
CA GLY A 154 7.48 61.12 -46.95
C GLY A 154 7.13 60.58 -45.56
N GLY A 155 6.27 61.27 -44.84
CA GLY A 155 5.83 60.84 -43.49
C GLY A 155 4.88 59.63 -43.50
N ALA A 156 4.01 59.55 -44.53
CA ALA A 156 3.08 58.44 -44.62
C ALA A 156 3.78 57.12 -45.00
N CYS A 157 4.77 57.18 -45.89
CA CYS A 157 5.60 55.98 -46.22
C CYS A 157 6.46 55.50 -45.05
N LEU A 158 6.94 56.45 -44.23
CA LEU A 158 7.73 56.12 -43.03
C LEU A 158 6.83 55.48 -41.96
N LEU A 159 5.61 55.98 -41.76
CA LEU A 159 4.62 55.41 -40.86
C LEU A 159 4.19 53.97 -41.32
N VAL A 160 3.92 53.79 -42.61
CA VAL A 160 3.59 52.46 -43.16
C VAL A 160 4.77 51.51 -43.01
N ALA A 161 6.00 51.93 -43.25
CA ALA A 161 7.20 51.11 -43.05
C ALA A 161 7.38 50.73 -41.55
N VAL A 162 7.18 51.65 -40.64
CA VAL A 162 7.25 51.37 -39.19
C VAL A 162 6.13 50.43 -38.74
N VAL A 163 4.91 50.57 -39.26
CA VAL A 163 3.80 49.67 -38.97
C VAL A 163 4.06 48.25 -39.54
N LEU A 164 4.59 48.16 -40.77
CA LEU A 164 4.94 46.88 -41.38
C LEU A 164 6.12 46.19 -40.64
N LEU A 165 7.14 46.94 -40.25
CA LEU A 165 8.25 46.40 -39.45
C LEU A 165 7.80 45.99 -38.07
N GLY A 166 6.90 46.77 -37.44
CA GLY A 166 6.26 46.43 -36.18
C GLY A 166 5.38 45.18 -36.28
N ALA A 167 4.59 45.07 -37.34
CA ALA A 167 3.78 43.89 -37.60
C ALA A 167 4.61 42.62 -37.91
N MET A 168 5.68 42.76 -38.73
CA MET A 168 6.61 41.64 -38.97
C MET A 168 7.40 41.28 -37.73
N GLY A 169 7.85 42.25 -36.93
CA GLY A 169 8.51 42.02 -35.65
C GLY A 169 7.59 41.34 -34.62
N GLY A 170 6.32 41.81 -34.53
CA GLY A 170 5.30 41.21 -33.68
C GLY A 170 4.90 39.81 -34.11
N ALA A 171 4.70 39.60 -35.41
CA ALA A 171 4.41 38.25 -35.97
C ALA A 171 5.62 37.31 -35.84
N GLY A 172 6.85 37.82 -36.02
CA GLY A 172 8.07 37.01 -35.79
C GLY A 172 8.26 36.64 -34.33
N TRP A 173 8.01 37.57 -33.41
CA TRP A 173 8.08 37.31 -31.96
C TRP A 173 6.99 36.35 -31.51
N TRP A 174 5.75 36.52 -31.97
CA TRP A 174 4.63 35.64 -31.71
C TRP A 174 4.87 34.26 -32.33
N GLY A 175 5.33 34.18 -33.58
CA GLY A 175 5.67 32.93 -34.27
C GLY A 175 6.83 32.20 -33.62
N TYR A 176 7.85 32.93 -33.11
CA TYR A 176 8.95 32.36 -32.34
C TYR A 176 8.47 31.83 -30.98
N GLY A 177 7.59 32.57 -30.29
CA GLY A 177 6.95 32.08 -29.06
C GLY A 177 6.13 30.82 -29.30
N PHE A 178 5.28 30.83 -30.33
CA PHE A 178 4.50 29.67 -30.73
C PHE A 178 5.39 28.46 -31.12
N TYR A 179 6.46 28.68 -31.83
CA TYR A 179 7.44 27.62 -32.16
C TYR A 179 8.13 27.07 -30.93
N GLN A 180 8.56 27.93 -30.00
CA GLN A 180 9.18 27.51 -28.73
C GLN A 180 8.21 26.73 -27.86
N ASP A 181 6.94 27.13 -27.79
CA ASP A 181 5.94 26.47 -26.96
C ASP A 181 5.50 25.11 -27.53
N HIS A 182 5.55 24.93 -28.88
CA HIS A 182 5.04 23.71 -29.52
C HIS A 182 6.13 22.78 -30.03
N PHE A 183 7.31 23.31 -30.38
CA PHE A 183 8.43 22.56 -30.98
C PHE A 183 9.76 22.78 -30.25
N GLY A 184 9.78 23.61 -29.24
CA GLY A 184 10.97 23.82 -28.39
C GLY A 184 11.26 22.63 -27.49
N PRO A 185 12.46 22.54 -26.89
CA PRO A 185 12.75 21.54 -25.86
C PRO A 185 11.79 21.70 -24.69
N PRO A 186 11.34 20.59 -24.09
CA PRO A 186 10.42 20.64 -22.97
C PRO A 186 11.00 21.46 -21.80
N PRO A 187 10.15 22.24 -21.07
CA PRO A 187 10.59 23.05 -19.95
C PRO A 187 11.33 22.22 -18.90
N ASP A 188 12.55 22.60 -18.56
CA ASP A 188 13.38 21.92 -17.56
C ASP A 188 14.01 22.92 -16.58
N PHE A 189 14.45 22.43 -15.41
CA PHE A 189 15.25 23.20 -14.47
C PHE A 189 16.70 23.27 -14.90
N THR A 190 17.42 24.25 -14.36
CA THR A 190 18.88 24.40 -14.56
C THR A 190 19.56 24.42 -13.20
N GLY A 191 20.78 23.91 -13.11
CA GLY A 191 21.53 23.86 -11.86
C GLY A 191 21.59 22.45 -11.25
N GLU A 192 21.94 22.37 -9.97
CA GLU A 192 22.16 21.08 -9.27
C GLU A 192 20.99 20.68 -8.34
N GLY A 193 19.90 21.45 -8.34
CA GLY A 193 18.81 21.27 -7.43
C GLY A 193 19.08 21.74 -6.00
N THR A 194 18.03 21.85 -5.18
CA THR A 194 18.07 22.38 -3.81
C THR A 194 17.34 21.47 -2.82
N GLY A 195 17.79 21.46 -1.57
CA GLY A 195 17.15 20.64 -0.51
C GLY A 195 17.15 19.15 -0.81
N SER A 196 16.26 18.43 -0.18
CA SER A 196 16.03 17.00 -0.42
C SER A 196 14.55 16.69 -0.34
N VAL A 197 14.05 15.83 -1.20
CA VAL A 197 12.70 15.30 -1.18
C VAL A 197 12.74 13.82 -1.47
N GLN A 198 11.88 13.08 -0.76
CA GLN A 198 11.68 11.66 -1.02
C GLN A 198 10.43 11.48 -1.88
N PHE A 199 10.48 10.58 -2.86
CA PHE A 199 9.34 10.21 -3.66
C PHE A 199 9.36 8.71 -3.93
N GLU A 200 8.20 8.16 -4.28
CA GLU A 200 8.00 6.75 -4.54
C GLU A 200 7.96 6.46 -6.05
N VAL A 201 8.72 5.47 -6.47
CA VAL A 201 8.52 4.77 -7.75
C VAL A 201 7.65 3.55 -7.47
N LYS A 202 6.41 3.57 -7.96
CA LYS A 202 5.48 2.46 -7.78
C LYS A 202 5.89 1.24 -8.59
N LYS A 203 5.42 0.06 -8.16
CA LYS A 203 5.55 -1.17 -8.94
C LYS A 203 4.96 -0.96 -10.34
N ASP A 204 5.66 -1.46 -11.35
CA ASP A 204 5.29 -1.40 -12.77
C ASP A 204 5.10 0.02 -13.34
N ALA A 205 5.63 1.05 -12.67
CA ALA A 205 5.55 2.43 -13.13
C ALA A 205 6.38 2.65 -14.41
N VAL A 206 5.72 3.15 -15.47
CA VAL A 206 6.40 3.55 -16.71
C VAL A 206 7.01 4.95 -16.59
N ALA A 207 7.95 5.30 -17.49
CA ALA A 207 8.68 6.57 -17.47
C ALA A 207 7.78 7.83 -17.31
N GLY A 208 6.61 7.85 -17.95
CA GLY A 208 5.66 8.94 -17.80
C GLY A 208 5.09 9.07 -16.38
N GLN A 209 4.81 7.96 -15.72
CA GLN A 209 4.31 7.93 -14.34
C GLN A 209 5.40 8.32 -13.35
N ILE A 210 6.65 7.86 -13.56
CA ILE A 210 7.81 8.28 -12.78
C ILE A 210 8.03 9.80 -12.95
N GLY A 211 7.97 10.30 -14.19
CA GLY A 211 8.08 11.73 -14.49
C GLY A 211 6.99 12.55 -13.80
N LEU A 212 5.75 12.05 -13.73
CA LEU A 212 4.66 12.69 -13.01
C LEU A 212 4.91 12.72 -11.50
N ALA A 213 5.36 11.63 -10.93
CA ALA A 213 5.72 11.56 -9.50
C ALA A 213 6.85 12.55 -9.17
N LEU A 214 7.90 12.61 -9.99
CA LEU A 214 9.01 13.56 -9.86
C LEU A 214 8.55 15.02 -9.96
N LYS A 215 7.65 15.33 -10.92
CA LYS A 215 7.07 16.66 -11.05
C LYS A 215 6.25 17.04 -9.82
N ASN A 216 5.40 16.15 -9.35
CA ASN A 216 4.58 16.37 -8.15
C ASN A 216 5.43 16.55 -6.88
N ALA A 217 6.55 15.86 -6.79
CA ALA A 217 7.53 16.03 -5.72
C ALA A 217 8.38 17.32 -5.88
N GLY A 218 8.24 18.05 -6.97
CA GLY A 218 9.01 19.27 -7.26
C GLY A 218 10.47 18.99 -7.65
N VAL A 219 10.78 17.77 -8.07
CA VAL A 219 12.14 17.38 -8.50
C VAL A 219 12.42 17.86 -9.91
N VAL A 220 11.51 17.57 -10.86
CA VAL A 220 11.64 18.00 -12.26
C VAL A 220 10.55 19.00 -12.63
N LYS A 221 10.83 19.85 -13.61
CA LYS A 221 9.92 20.91 -14.03
C LYS A 221 8.76 20.39 -14.88
N SER A 222 9.00 19.40 -15.72
CA SER A 222 7.98 18.79 -16.58
C SER A 222 8.15 17.28 -16.75
N VAL A 223 7.02 16.60 -17.02
CA VAL A 223 6.99 15.18 -17.35
C VAL A 223 7.75 14.93 -18.66
N ASP A 224 7.56 15.84 -19.63
CA ASP A 224 8.16 15.72 -20.96
C ASP A 224 9.68 15.83 -20.93
N ALA A 225 10.25 16.67 -20.06
CA ALA A 225 11.69 16.75 -19.85
C ALA A 225 12.24 15.40 -19.34
N PHE A 226 11.58 14.79 -18.35
CA PHE A 226 11.98 13.51 -17.81
C PHE A 226 11.83 12.36 -18.81
N THR A 227 10.72 12.30 -19.53
CA THR A 227 10.50 11.27 -20.55
C THR A 227 11.46 11.41 -21.72
N SER A 228 11.85 12.63 -22.08
CA SER A 228 12.89 12.89 -23.08
C SER A 228 14.26 12.41 -22.59
N ALA A 229 14.61 12.67 -21.32
CA ALA A 229 15.83 12.14 -20.72
C ALA A 229 15.84 10.60 -20.73
N CYS A 230 14.71 9.97 -20.37
CA CYS A 230 14.54 8.51 -20.43
C CYS A 230 14.72 7.93 -21.83
N LYS A 231 14.18 8.58 -22.86
CA LYS A 231 14.35 8.13 -24.26
C LYS A 231 15.82 8.10 -24.69
N SER A 232 16.63 8.98 -24.12
CA SER A 232 18.05 9.10 -24.41
C SER A 232 18.94 8.18 -23.57
N GLU A 233 18.40 7.56 -22.52
CA GLU A 233 19.13 6.70 -21.58
C GLU A 233 18.52 5.28 -21.54
N PRO A 234 19.14 4.29 -22.19
CA PRO A 234 18.62 2.93 -22.25
C PRO A 234 18.37 2.28 -20.88
N LYS A 235 19.14 2.71 -19.87
CA LYS A 235 18.98 2.19 -18.51
C LYS A 235 17.76 2.76 -17.76
N CYS A 236 17.02 3.71 -18.34
CA CYS A 236 15.82 4.25 -17.68
C CYS A 236 14.83 3.18 -17.25
N THR A 237 14.71 2.09 -18.03
CA THR A 237 13.84 0.94 -17.72
C THR A 237 14.33 0.07 -16.55
N THR A 238 15.55 0.30 -16.05
CA THR A 238 16.11 -0.47 -14.92
C THR A 238 15.85 0.18 -13.57
N VAL A 239 15.15 1.32 -13.52
CA VAL A 239 14.74 1.95 -12.27
C VAL A 239 13.76 1.03 -11.56
N GLN A 240 14.14 0.57 -10.36
CA GLN A 240 13.34 -0.36 -9.57
C GLN A 240 12.26 0.37 -8.77
N PRO A 241 11.13 -0.26 -8.45
CA PRO A 241 10.16 0.26 -7.49
C PRO A 241 10.81 0.53 -6.13
N GLY A 242 10.34 1.54 -5.42
CA GLY A 242 10.85 1.90 -4.10
C GLY A 242 10.94 3.40 -3.87
N PHE A 243 11.42 3.78 -2.70
CA PHE A 243 11.61 5.18 -2.34
C PHE A 243 13.01 5.68 -2.69
N TYR A 244 13.05 6.87 -3.28
CA TYR A 244 14.26 7.55 -3.74
C TYR A 244 14.34 8.96 -3.14
N GLY A 245 15.52 9.33 -2.66
CA GLY A 245 15.80 10.69 -2.20
C GLY A 245 16.49 11.49 -3.28
N LEU A 246 15.85 12.57 -3.75
CA LEU A 246 16.43 13.48 -4.74
C LEU A 246 16.37 14.93 -4.24
N LYS A 247 17.10 15.83 -4.90
CA LYS A 247 16.94 17.25 -4.66
C LYS A 247 15.73 17.79 -5.42
N LYS A 248 15.12 18.87 -4.91
CA LYS A 248 14.13 19.61 -5.68
C LYS A 248 14.81 20.44 -6.77
N GLU A 249 14.03 20.75 -7.80
CA GLU A 249 14.46 21.65 -8.89
C GLU A 249 15.72 21.15 -9.64
N MET A 250 15.81 19.85 -9.88
CA MET A 250 16.89 19.24 -10.66
C MET A 250 16.55 19.26 -12.16
N PRO A 251 17.57 19.40 -13.03
CA PRO A 251 17.42 19.05 -14.44
C PRO A 251 16.98 17.59 -14.58
N ALA A 252 16.09 17.30 -15.52
CA ALA A 252 15.54 15.95 -15.71
C ALA A 252 16.62 14.88 -15.95
N ALA A 253 17.63 15.19 -16.74
CA ALA A 253 18.76 14.28 -16.97
C ALA A 253 19.59 14.03 -15.70
N ALA A 254 19.77 15.05 -14.84
CA ALA A 254 20.45 14.90 -13.57
C ALA A 254 19.62 14.06 -12.58
N ALA A 255 18.31 14.29 -12.53
CA ALA A 255 17.38 13.49 -11.72
C ALA A 255 17.39 12.01 -12.15
N LEU A 256 17.37 11.72 -13.47
CA LEU A 256 17.46 10.35 -13.98
C LEU A 256 18.81 9.69 -13.62
N LYS A 257 19.91 10.42 -13.77
CA LYS A 257 21.25 9.92 -13.40
C LYS A 257 21.33 9.55 -11.92
N GLU A 258 20.78 10.39 -11.06
CA GLU A 258 20.74 10.13 -9.61
C GLU A 258 19.83 8.93 -9.28
N LEU A 259 18.67 8.82 -9.93
CA LEU A 259 17.81 7.64 -9.82
C LEU A 259 18.51 6.35 -10.17
N LEU A 260 19.22 6.33 -11.29
CA LEU A 260 19.99 5.17 -11.76
C LEU A 260 21.13 4.82 -10.82
N ALA A 261 21.80 5.82 -10.25
CA ALA A 261 22.84 5.61 -9.25
C ALA A 261 22.28 4.95 -7.99
N GLN A 262 21.15 5.42 -7.49
CA GLN A 262 20.48 4.83 -6.33
C GLN A 262 19.86 3.46 -6.65
N ALA A 263 19.32 3.25 -7.85
CA ALA A 263 18.79 1.96 -8.28
C ALA A 263 19.87 0.87 -8.31
N GLY A 264 21.10 1.20 -8.69
CA GLY A 264 22.25 0.30 -8.71
C GLY A 264 22.97 0.15 -7.36
N GLY A 265 22.62 0.96 -6.35
CA GLY A 265 23.24 0.98 -5.03
C GLY A 265 22.83 -0.17 -4.10
N ALA A 266 23.50 -0.25 -2.93
CA ALA A 266 23.08 -1.19 -1.89
C ALA A 266 21.67 -0.88 -1.44
N ALA A 267 20.83 -1.91 -1.32
CA ALA A 267 19.46 -1.77 -0.88
C ALA A 267 19.02 -2.96 -0.03
N ILE A 268 17.99 -2.74 0.78
CA ILE A 268 17.21 -3.77 1.45
C ILE A 268 15.79 -3.76 0.90
N VAL A 269 15.25 -4.94 0.60
CA VAL A 269 13.85 -5.12 0.25
C VAL A 269 13.13 -5.68 1.47
N ILE A 270 12.07 -5.00 1.88
CA ILE A 270 11.18 -5.45 2.95
C ILE A 270 9.93 -6.00 2.29
N PRO A 271 9.72 -7.33 2.35
CA PRO A 271 8.51 -7.94 1.81
C PRO A 271 7.27 -7.54 2.60
N GLU A 272 6.14 -7.53 1.92
CA GLU A 272 4.82 -7.40 2.55
C GLU A 272 4.55 -8.57 3.50
N GLY A 273 3.67 -8.37 4.47
CA GLY A 273 3.28 -9.41 5.43
C GLY A 273 4.32 -9.73 6.51
N LYS A 274 5.51 -9.12 6.46
CA LYS A 274 6.51 -9.28 7.53
C LYS A 274 6.12 -8.51 8.78
N ASN A 275 6.25 -9.12 9.95
CA ASN A 275 6.11 -8.42 11.22
C ASN A 275 7.39 -7.66 11.61
N SER A 276 7.28 -6.79 12.59
CA SER A 276 8.38 -5.94 13.05
C SER A 276 9.62 -6.75 13.44
N THR A 277 9.47 -7.88 14.12
CA THR A 277 10.60 -8.72 14.55
C THR A 277 11.35 -9.32 13.35
N GLU A 278 10.61 -9.79 12.34
CA GLU A 278 11.19 -10.30 11.10
C GLU A 278 11.95 -9.19 10.35
N ILE A 279 11.37 -7.98 10.30
CA ILE A 279 12.00 -6.82 9.64
C ILE A 279 13.28 -6.39 10.36
N TYR A 280 13.28 -6.37 11.70
CA TYR A 280 14.49 -6.08 12.46
C TYR A 280 15.62 -7.05 12.14
N ALA A 281 15.30 -8.33 12.01
CA ALA A 281 16.30 -9.34 11.64
C ALA A 281 16.86 -9.12 10.22
N LEU A 282 16.02 -8.70 9.26
CA LEU A 282 16.47 -8.33 7.92
C LEU A 282 17.39 -7.10 7.94
N ILE A 283 17.07 -6.09 8.76
CA ILE A 283 17.91 -4.89 8.92
C ILE A 283 19.24 -5.24 9.57
N ASP A 284 19.24 -6.01 10.68
CA ASP A 284 20.46 -6.45 11.35
C ASP A 284 21.39 -7.18 10.38
N ALA A 285 20.84 -8.12 9.60
CA ALA A 285 21.61 -8.86 8.60
C ALA A 285 22.17 -7.94 7.50
N LYS A 286 21.35 -7.02 6.99
CA LYS A 286 21.76 -6.12 5.89
C LYS A 286 22.81 -5.11 6.32
N LEU A 287 22.68 -4.53 7.50
CA LEU A 287 23.62 -3.56 8.08
C LEU A 287 24.79 -4.22 8.83
N LYS A 288 24.85 -5.57 8.83
CA LYS A 288 25.89 -6.37 9.52
C LYS A 288 25.97 -6.06 11.02
N LEU A 289 24.83 -5.87 11.66
CA LEU A 289 24.69 -5.61 13.08
C LEU A 289 24.61 -6.92 13.87
N GLN A 290 24.76 -6.84 15.19
CA GLN A 290 24.47 -7.96 16.08
C GLN A 290 22.97 -8.23 16.07
N LYS A 291 22.58 -9.51 16.17
CA LYS A 291 21.18 -9.92 16.24
C LYS A 291 20.47 -9.20 17.39
N GLY A 292 19.34 -8.56 17.09
CA GLY A 292 18.52 -7.80 18.04
C GLY A 292 18.93 -6.33 18.21
N ALA A 293 19.98 -5.86 17.53
CA ALA A 293 20.41 -4.46 17.61
C ALA A 293 19.33 -3.50 17.12
N THR A 294 18.69 -3.80 15.98
CA THR A 294 17.59 -2.97 15.47
C THR A 294 16.38 -2.99 16.40
N ALA A 295 16.03 -4.14 16.97
CA ALA A 295 14.95 -4.22 17.96
C ALA A 295 15.22 -3.35 19.20
N ALA A 296 16.46 -3.37 19.71
CA ALA A 296 16.86 -2.53 20.83
C ALA A 296 16.75 -1.02 20.49
N VAL A 297 17.17 -0.62 19.29
CA VAL A 297 17.01 0.76 18.79
C VAL A 297 15.54 1.14 18.68
N ALA A 298 14.70 0.28 18.08
CA ALA A 298 13.27 0.52 17.95
C ALA A 298 12.59 0.73 19.31
N GLN A 299 12.95 -0.07 20.31
CA GLN A 299 12.42 0.05 21.67
C GLN A 299 12.91 1.33 22.37
N ALA A 300 14.21 1.63 22.28
CA ALA A 300 14.81 2.78 22.96
C ALA A 300 14.36 4.12 22.38
N GLN A 301 14.11 4.18 21.08
CA GLN A 301 13.80 5.41 20.35
C GLN A 301 12.38 5.46 19.81
N VAL A 302 11.46 4.65 20.32
CA VAL A 302 10.09 4.54 19.82
C VAL A 302 9.37 5.89 19.67
N ASN A 303 9.60 6.82 20.61
CA ASN A 303 9.00 8.16 20.60
C ASN A 303 9.62 9.10 19.54
N ASP A 304 10.82 8.79 19.04
CA ASP A 304 11.55 9.59 18.06
C ASP A 304 11.42 9.06 16.65
N LEU A 305 10.75 7.91 16.46
CA LEU A 305 10.54 7.31 15.16
C LEU A 305 9.45 7.99 14.31
N GLY A 306 8.65 8.88 14.90
CA GLY A 306 7.59 9.60 14.20
C GLY A 306 6.27 8.84 14.09
N LEU A 307 6.03 7.86 14.97
CA LEU A 307 4.75 7.13 15.04
C LEU A 307 3.59 8.07 15.37
N PRO A 308 2.43 7.92 14.71
CA PRO A 308 1.25 8.71 15.03
C PRO A 308 0.70 8.37 16.43
N PRO A 309 0.03 9.31 17.10
CA PRO A 309 -0.46 9.12 18.47
C PRO A 309 -1.37 7.89 18.65
N TYR A 310 -2.17 7.55 17.62
CA TYR A 310 -3.07 6.41 17.68
C TYR A 310 -2.35 5.05 17.68
N ALA A 311 -1.08 5.01 17.24
CA ALA A 311 -0.24 3.82 17.33
C ALA A 311 0.20 3.50 18.77
N GLN A 312 0.08 4.46 19.70
CA GLN A 312 0.40 4.29 21.12
C GLN A 312 1.82 3.72 21.35
N GLY A 313 2.79 4.16 20.54
CA GLY A 313 4.17 3.69 20.59
C GLY A 313 4.37 2.25 20.05
N LYS A 314 3.38 1.65 19.43
CA LYS A 314 3.50 0.33 18.79
C LYS A 314 3.85 0.47 17.33
N ILE A 315 4.99 -0.08 16.94
CA ILE A 315 5.56 0.07 15.59
C ILE A 315 5.00 -0.93 14.59
N GLU A 316 4.34 -2.00 15.07
CA GLU A 316 3.76 -3.02 14.18
C GLU A 316 2.74 -2.39 13.22
N GLY A 317 2.85 -2.74 11.93
CA GLY A 317 2.05 -2.13 10.87
C GLY A 317 2.60 -0.81 10.32
N PHE A 318 3.68 -0.26 10.91
CA PHE A 318 4.27 1.03 10.50
C PHE A 318 5.64 0.92 9.85
N LEU A 319 6.12 -0.27 9.53
CA LEU A 319 7.36 -0.49 8.80
C LEU A 319 7.04 -0.79 7.34
N TRP A 320 6.76 0.26 6.55
CA TRP A 320 6.25 0.14 5.17
C TRP A 320 7.06 -0.83 4.33
N PRO A 321 6.43 -1.85 3.71
CA PRO A 321 7.13 -2.85 2.89
C PRO A 321 7.49 -2.26 1.52
N THR A 322 8.78 -2.18 1.23
CA THR A 322 9.30 -1.72 -0.06
C THR A 322 10.83 -1.90 -0.12
N ARG A 323 11.43 -1.43 -1.21
CA ARG A 323 12.87 -1.33 -1.35
C ARG A 323 13.38 -0.03 -0.72
N TYR A 324 14.40 -0.14 0.14
CA TYR A 324 15.09 0.99 0.76
C TYR A 324 16.55 1.02 0.33
N ASN A 325 17.03 2.18 -0.09
CA ASN A 325 18.43 2.37 -0.42
C ASN A 325 19.26 2.48 0.87
N ILE A 326 20.40 1.82 0.90
CA ILE A 326 21.30 1.81 2.05
C ILE A 326 22.53 2.66 1.70
N ALA A 327 22.68 3.78 2.41
CA ALA A 327 23.89 4.59 2.34
C ALA A 327 25.00 4.00 3.22
N ASP A 328 26.25 4.30 2.88
CA ASP A 328 27.39 3.92 3.71
C ASP A 328 27.26 4.54 5.11
N GLY A 329 27.37 3.70 6.14
CA GLY A 329 27.25 4.13 7.53
C GLY A 329 25.81 4.42 7.98
N MET A 330 24.79 4.06 7.19
CA MET A 330 23.37 4.20 7.59
C MET A 330 23.10 3.45 8.90
N LYS A 331 22.42 4.11 9.80
CA LYS A 331 22.06 3.54 11.10
C LYS A 331 20.65 2.94 11.06
N PRO A 332 20.34 1.94 11.90
CA PRO A 332 19.02 1.34 11.93
C PRO A 332 17.90 2.34 12.28
N GLU A 333 18.17 3.33 13.15
CA GLU A 333 17.18 4.37 13.45
C GLU A 333 16.79 5.22 12.25
N ASP A 334 17.73 5.54 11.36
CA ASP A 334 17.45 6.33 10.15
C ASP A 334 16.52 5.56 9.20
N LEU A 335 16.78 4.25 9.06
CA LEU A 335 15.96 3.37 8.24
C LEU A 335 14.57 3.16 8.83
N LEU A 336 14.47 2.95 10.16
CA LEU A 336 13.19 2.83 10.86
C LEU A 336 12.35 4.11 10.72
N LYS A 337 12.94 5.28 10.91
CA LYS A 337 12.26 6.58 10.70
C LYS A 337 11.74 6.72 9.28
N GLN A 338 12.52 6.30 8.30
CA GLN A 338 12.11 6.33 6.90
C GLN A 338 10.92 5.39 6.65
N MET A 339 10.97 4.16 7.21
CA MET A 339 9.89 3.18 7.08
C MET A 339 8.59 3.69 7.72
N VAL A 340 8.68 4.24 8.94
CA VAL A 340 7.54 4.81 9.65
C VAL A 340 6.95 6.01 8.91
N LYS A 341 7.80 6.90 8.40
CA LYS A 341 7.35 8.05 7.61
C LYS A 341 6.59 7.60 6.37
N ASN A 342 7.13 6.62 5.63
CA ASN A 342 6.48 6.11 4.44
C ASN A 342 5.11 5.49 4.76
N ALA A 343 5.02 4.70 5.83
CA ALA A 343 3.74 4.16 6.30
C ALA A 343 2.76 5.28 6.67
N THR A 344 3.20 6.28 7.44
CA THR A 344 2.36 7.39 7.86
C THR A 344 1.84 8.21 6.68
N ASP A 345 2.68 8.44 5.68
CA ASP A 345 2.28 9.13 4.45
C ASP A 345 1.21 8.32 3.67
N LYS A 346 1.35 6.99 3.60
CA LYS A 346 0.36 6.09 2.98
C LYS A 346 -0.97 6.07 3.74
N TYR A 347 -0.92 6.19 5.06
CA TYR A 347 -2.09 6.10 5.94
C TYR A 347 -2.81 7.43 6.15
N ALA A 348 -2.32 8.53 5.59
CA ALA A 348 -2.79 9.90 5.88
C ALA A 348 -4.31 10.12 5.71
N ASN A 349 -4.95 9.38 4.80
CA ASN A 349 -6.37 9.55 4.47
C ASN A 349 -7.26 8.39 4.94
N LEU A 350 -6.73 7.40 5.67
CA LEU A 350 -7.49 6.20 6.04
C LEU A 350 -8.66 6.51 6.99
N ASP A 351 -8.50 7.44 7.93
CA ASP A 351 -9.57 7.82 8.86
C ASP A 351 -10.83 8.31 8.13
N SER A 352 -10.65 9.08 7.05
CA SER A 352 -11.78 9.61 6.27
C SER A 352 -12.50 8.53 5.45
N GLN A 353 -11.86 7.39 5.20
CA GLN A 353 -12.38 6.30 4.39
C GLN A 353 -12.91 5.12 5.22
N ALA A 354 -12.46 4.98 6.48
CA ALA A 354 -12.80 3.85 7.34
C ALA A 354 -14.31 3.63 7.50
N ALA A 355 -15.08 4.70 7.72
CA ALA A 355 -16.51 4.61 7.93
C ALA A 355 -17.29 4.06 6.72
N SER A 356 -16.79 4.25 5.49
CA SER A 356 -17.43 3.75 4.26
C SER A 356 -17.43 2.22 4.17
N VAL A 357 -16.52 1.57 4.89
CA VAL A 357 -16.37 0.11 4.92
C VAL A 357 -16.73 -0.50 6.28
N GLY A 358 -17.40 0.27 7.16
CA GLY A 358 -17.87 -0.21 8.46
C GLY A 358 -16.83 -0.25 9.57
N LEU A 359 -15.65 0.31 9.34
CA LEU A 359 -14.59 0.47 10.33
C LEU A 359 -14.65 1.84 11.01
N LYS A 360 -14.13 1.98 12.22
CA LYS A 360 -14.26 3.20 13.03
C LYS A 360 -13.13 4.18 12.78
N THR A 361 -11.94 3.68 12.49
CA THR A 361 -10.72 4.49 12.38
C THR A 361 -9.81 3.96 11.26
N GLY A 362 -8.91 4.81 10.76
CA GLY A 362 -7.85 4.38 9.84
C GLY A 362 -6.91 3.35 10.45
N TYR A 363 -6.78 3.33 11.79
CA TYR A 363 -6.01 2.28 12.46
C TYR A 363 -6.67 0.90 12.35
N GLU A 364 -8.00 0.82 12.42
CA GLU A 364 -8.72 -0.43 12.17
C GLU A 364 -8.55 -0.91 10.73
N VAL A 365 -8.44 0.02 9.74
CA VAL A 365 -8.10 -0.33 8.36
C VAL A 365 -6.71 -0.97 8.27
N ILE A 366 -5.72 -0.43 8.97
CA ILE A 366 -4.36 -0.99 9.02
C ILE A 366 -4.37 -2.38 9.67
N ILE A 367 -5.11 -2.55 10.77
CA ILE A 367 -5.23 -3.84 11.45
C ILE A 367 -5.84 -4.89 10.51
N GLU A 368 -6.98 -4.58 9.88
CA GLU A 368 -7.64 -5.50 8.95
C GLU A 368 -6.73 -5.83 7.74
N ALA A 369 -6.09 -4.82 7.15
CA ALA A 369 -5.16 -5.02 6.05
C ALA A 369 -3.96 -5.91 6.44
N SER A 370 -3.48 -5.80 7.69
CA SER A 370 -2.39 -6.63 8.19
C SER A 370 -2.79 -8.11 8.35
N ILE A 371 -4.03 -8.36 8.72
CA ILE A 371 -4.60 -9.72 8.77
C ILE A 371 -4.74 -10.26 7.34
N LEU A 372 -5.38 -9.48 6.47
CA LEU A 372 -5.59 -9.84 5.07
C LEU A 372 -4.26 -10.19 4.38
N GLN A 373 -3.20 -9.42 4.62
CA GLN A 373 -1.87 -9.65 4.06
C GLN A 373 -1.23 -10.95 4.55
N ARG A 374 -1.60 -11.42 5.75
CA ARG A 374 -1.09 -12.68 6.32
C ARG A 374 -1.90 -13.90 5.91
N GLU A 375 -3.20 -13.73 5.67
CA GLU A 375 -4.12 -14.80 5.29
C GLU A 375 -4.10 -15.06 3.78
N GLY A 376 -3.92 -14.03 2.97
CA GLY A 376 -4.07 -14.15 1.52
C GLY A 376 -2.79 -14.51 0.79
N ASN A 377 -2.88 -15.54 -0.06
CA ASN A 377 -1.80 -15.95 -0.97
C ASN A 377 -1.95 -15.34 -2.37
N ASN A 378 -3.19 -14.95 -2.74
CA ASN A 378 -3.52 -14.40 -4.05
C ASN A 378 -4.17 -13.01 -3.90
N VAL A 379 -3.56 -11.99 -4.49
CA VAL A 379 -4.06 -10.60 -4.45
C VAL A 379 -5.45 -10.46 -5.07
N ASP A 380 -5.77 -11.28 -6.09
CA ASP A 380 -7.10 -11.25 -6.74
C ASP A 380 -8.25 -11.63 -5.79
N ASP A 381 -7.95 -12.37 -4.72
CA ASP A 381 -8.93 -12.77 -3.72
C ASP A 381 -9.06 -11.76 -2.56
N PHE A 382 -8.12 -10.84 -2.42
CA PHE A 382 -8.08 -9.91 -1.28
C PHE A 382 -9.38 -9.13 -1.08
N ALA A 383 -10.02 -8.65 -2.13
CA ALA A 383 -11.27 -7.91 -2.02
C ALA A 383 -12.44 -8.77 -1.47
N LYS A 384 -12.48 -10.07 -1.79
CA LYS A 384 -13.46 -11.01 -1.23
C LYS A 384 -13.13 -11.40 0.20
N MET A 385 -11.85 -11.58 0.52
CA MET A 385 -11.37 -11.88 1.87
C MET A 385 -11.65 -10.70 2.80
N ALA A 386 -11.35 -9.46 2.39
CA ALA A 386 -11.68 -8.25 3.12
C ALA A 386 -13.20 -8.18 3.40
N LYS A 387 -14.03 -8.46 2.38
CA LYS A 387 -15.48 -8.52 2.57
C LYS A 387 -15.90 -9.58 3.59
N THR A 388 -15.25 -10.74 3.56
CA THR A 388 -15.53 -11.81 4.53
C THR A 388 -15.17 -11.36 5.96
N ILE A 389 -14.04 -10.73 6.18
CA ILE A 389 -13.63 -10.18 7.49
C ILE A 389 -14.66 -9.15 7.96
N GLN A 390 -15.05 -8.19 7.12
CA GLN A 390 -16.03 -7.16 7.46
C GLN A 390 -17.40 -7.73 7.74
N ASN A 391 -17.85 -8.74 6.98
CA ASN A 391 -19.09 -9.45 7.25
C ASN A 391 -19.05 -10.16 8.61
N ARG A 392 -17.94 -10.81 8.98
CA ARG A 392 -17.77 -11.45 10.30
C ARG A 392 -17.77 -10.42 11.42
N LEU A 393 -17.10 -9.27 11.26
CA LEU A 393 -17.13 -8.17 12.22
C LEU A 393 -18.56 -7.64 12.46
N ALA A 394 -19.39 -7.62 11.41
CA ALA A 394 -20.78 -7.19 11.50
C ALA A 394 -21.74 -8.30 11.99
N ALA A 395 -21.37 -9.58 11.81
CA ALA A 395 -22.24 -10.71 12.07
C ALA A 395 -22.41 -10.99 13.57
N GLY A 396 -23.65 -11.13 14.02
CA GLY A 396 -24.01 -11.68 15.32
C GLY A 396 -24.19 -13.21 15.27
N GLY A 397 -25.01 -13.72 16.19
CA GLY A 397 -25.39 -15.15 16.22
C GLY A 397 -24.21 -16.07 16.47
N GLU A 398 -24.01 -17.07 15.61
CA GLU A 398 -22.95 -18.07 15.74
C GLU A 398 -21.55 -17.44 15.59
N ILE A 399 -21.37 -16.53 14.64
CA ILE A 399 -20.10 -15.82 14.41
C ILE A 399 -19.77 -14.90 15.59
N ASN A 400 -20.77 -14.18 16.11
CA ASN A 400 -20.65 -13.29 17.26
C ASN A 400 -19.47 -12.30 17.16
N HIS A 401 -19.30 -11.67 16.00
CA HIS A 401 -18.26 -10.69 15.70
C HIS A 401 -16.81 -11.23 15.80
N LYS A 402 -16.62 -12.55 15.82
CA LYS A 402 -15.31 -13.18 15.91
C LYS A 402 -14.71 -13.39 14.52
N LEU A 403 -13.42 -13.18 14.39
CA LEU A 403 -12.74 -13.41 13.11
C LEU A 403 -12.31 -14.86 12.92
N GLY A 404 -11.87 -15.55 13.99
CA GLY A 404 -11.41 -16.93 13.92
C GLY A 404 -10.18 -17.09 13.05
N MET A 405 -9.23 -16.15 13.15
CA MET A 405 -8.02 -16.12 12.31
C MET A 405 -6.82 -16.65 13.09
N ASP A 406 -6.18 -17.65 12.54
CA ASP A 406 -5.02 -18.34 13.09
C ASP A 406 -3.81 -17.43 13.19
N THR A 407 -3.58 -16.67 12.13
CA THR A 407 -2.46 -15.73 12.00
C THR A 407 -2.40 -14.71 13.13
N THR A 408 -3.53 -14.34 13.74
CA THR A 408 -3.53 -13.43 14.89
C THR A 408 -2.95 -14.07 16.14
N LEU A 409 -3.25 -15.35 16.39
CA LEU A 409 -2.64 -16.12 17.47
C LEU A 409 -1.16 -16.42 17.20
N GLN A 410 -0.84 -16.86 16.00
CA GLN A 410 0.54 -17.15 15.58
C GLN A 410 1.44 -15.93 15.78
N TYR A 411 0.96 -14.73 15.43
CA TYR A 411 1.68 -13.49 15.67
C TYR A 411 1.97 -13.27 17.16
N SER A 412 0.96 -13.37 18.01
CA SER A 412 1.12 -13.11 19.46
C SER A 412 1.98 -14.14 20.16
N LEU A 413 2.01 -15.37 19.67
CA LEU A 413 2.79 -16.47 20.23
C LEU A 413 4.19 -16.58 19.61
N GLY A 414 4.43 -15.91 18.48
CA GLY A 414 5.73 -15.96 17.78
C GLY A 414 6.06 -17.33 17.20
N ARG A 415 5.04 -18.17 16.94
CA ARG A 415 5.18 -19.51 16.36
C ARG A 415 3.99 -19.85 15.48
N LYS A 416 4.14 -20.76 14.53
CA LYS A 416 3.11 -21.17 13.59
C LYS A 416 2.17 -22.22 14.19
N GLU A 417 2.72 -23.21 14.89
CA GLU A 417 1.94 -24.30 15.44
C GLU A 417 1.08 -23.82 16.61
N LEU A 418 -0.21 -24.06 16.50
CA LEU A 418 -1.19 -23.79 17.53
C LEU A 418 -1.68 -25.08 18.17
N ASN A 419 -1.98 -25.03 19.44
CA ASN A 419 -2.58 -26.15 20.15
C ASN A 419 -3.90 -25.74 20.80
N LYS A 420 -4.66 -26.72 21.27
CA LYS A 420 -5.97 -26.46 21.90
C LYS A 420 -5.90 -25.44 23.05
N GLY A 421 -4.83 -25.46 23.86
CA GLY A 421 -4.66 -24.51 24.95
C GLY A 421 -4.49 -23.06 24.47
N ASP A 422 -3.86 -22.86 23.32
CA ASP A 422 -3.73 -21.54 22.69
C ASP A 422 -5.10 -21.02 22.23
N MET A 423 -5.88 -21.88 21.58
CA MET A 423 -7.20 -21.54 21.07
C MET A 423 -8.22 -21.31 22.18
N ASP A 424 -8.10 -22.02 23.31
CA ASP A 424 -8.98 -21.87 24.49
C ASP A 424 -8.57 -20.67 25.38
N ASN A 425 -7.46 -19.99 25.10
CA ASN A 425 -6.93 -18.92 25.94
C ASN A 425 -7.62 -17.58 25.69
N ALA A 426 -8.71 -17.31 26.40
CA ALA A 426 -9.43 -16.03 26.32
C ALA A 426 -8.62 -14.81 26.82
N SER A 427 -7.56 -15.03 27.60
CA SER A 427 -6.72 -13.94 28.11
C SER A 427 -5.77 -13.37 27.06
N ASN A 428 -5.56 -14.07 25.96
CA ASN A 428 -4.77 -13.55 24.84
C ASN A 428 -5.67 -12.62 23.99
N PRO A 429 -5.39 -11.31 23.93
CA PRO A 429 -6.25 -10.37 23.20
C PRO A 429 -6.17 -10.53 21.66
N TYR A 430 -5.22 -11.32 21.17
CA TYR A 430 -5.10 -11.68 19.75
C TYR A 430 -5.85 -12.96 19.40
N ASN A 431 -6.50 -13.61 20.37
CA ASN A 431 -7.31 -14.79 20.12
C ASN A 431 -8.66 -14.40 19.55
N THR A 432 -8.73 -14.29 18.24
CA THR A 432 -9.95 -13.92 17.50
C THR A 432 -10.98 -15.05 17.39
N TYR A 433 -10.68 -16.26 17.88
CA TYR A 433 -11.64 -17.35 18.07
C TYR A 433 -12.59 -17.11 19.24
N ILE A 434 -12.09 -16.39 20.26
CA ILE A 434 -12.85 -16.14 21.48
C ILE A 434 -13.23 -14.67 21.61
N ASN A 435 -12.27 -13.78 21.37
CA ASN A 435 -12.46 -12.35 21.54
C ASN A 435 -13.09 -11.74 20.26
N PRO A 436 -14.25 -11.08 20.36
CA PRO A 436 -14.89 -10.47 19.21
C PRO A 436 -14.15 -9.21 18.75
N GLY A 437 -14.23 -8.93 17.46
CA GLY A 437 -13.62 -7.74 16.83
C GLY A 437 -12.21 -7.95 16.35
N LEU A 438 -11.56 -6.86 15.98
CA LEU A 438 -10.17 -6.82 15.53
C LEU A 438 -9.20 -6.99 16.73
N PRO A 439 -8.01 -7.56 16.50
CA PRO A 439 -6.95 -7.59 17.52
C PRO A 439 -6.48 -6.18 17.87
N PRO A 440 -5.75 -6.00 19.00
CA PRO A 440 -5.39 -4.67 19.50
C PRO A 440 -4.36 -3.92 18.65
N THR A 441 -3.63 -4.61 17.76
CA THR A 441 -2.66 -4.02 16.84
C THR A 441 -2.65 -4.74 15.51
N PRO A 442 -2.06 -4.16 14.47
CA PRO A 442 -1.65 -4.92 13.30
C PRO A 442 -0.78 -6.13 13.69
N ILE A 443 -0.77 -7.15 12.86
CA ILE A 443 0.01 -8.39 13.06
C ILE A 443 1.15 -8.54 12.04
N SER A 444 1.22 -7.62 11.08
CA SER A 444 2.25 -7.51 10.06
C SER A 444 2.21 -6.13 9.42
N ASN A 445 3.10 -5.88 8.46
CA ASN A 445 3.11 -4.66 7.68
C ASN A 445 2.43 -4.92 6.33
N PRO A 446 1.22 -4.36 6.10
CA PRO A 446 0.47 -4.57 4.87
C PRO A 446 1.06 -3.78 3.70
N GLY A 447 0.83 -4.27 2.48
CA GLY A 447 1.11 -3.55 1.24
C GLY A 447 -0.06 -2.70 0.74
N ASP A 448 0.14 -2.03 -0.39
CA ASP A 448 -0.89 -1.21 -1.04
C ASP A 448 -2.12 -2.05 -1.46
N ASP A 449 -1.91 -3.28 -1.93
CA ASP A 449 -2.97 -4.16 -2.41
C ASP A 449 -3.92 -4.56 -1.27
N ALA A 450 -3.39 -4.89 -0.09
CA ALA A 450 -4.19 -5.23 1.08
C ALA A 450 -4.98 -4.03 1.61
N LEU A 451 -4.36 -2.84 1.68
CA LEU A 451 -5.05 -1.60 2.06
C LEU A 451 -6.18 -1.26 1.09
N ASN A 452 -5.90 -1.36 -0.20
CA ASN A 452 -6.89 -1.09 -1.24
C ASN A 452 -8.07 -2.06 -1.18
N ALA A 453 -7.81 -3.34 -0.93
CA ALA A 453 -8.85 -4.36 -0.81
C ALA A 453 -9.77 -4.14 0.40
N VAL A 454 -9.22 -3.70 1.54
CA VAL A 454 -10.03 -3.33 2.72
C VAL A 454 -10.92 -2.14 2.43
N LEU A 455 -10.41 -1.13 1.70
CA LEU A 455 -11.17 0.08 1.34
C LEU A 455 -12.16 -0.13 0.19
N HIS A 456 -11.94 -1.13 -0.65
CA HIS A 456 -12.76 -1.45 -1.82
C HIS A 456 -13.09 -2.95 -1.83
N PRO A 457 -13.81 -3.45 -0.79
CA PRO A 457 -14.16 -4.86 -0.70
C PRO A 457 -15.13 -5.25 -1.81
N ALA A 458 -15.08 -6.52 -2.21
CA ALA A 458 -16.04 -7.05 -3.18
C ALA A 458 -17.46 -7.11 -2.58
N ASP A 459 -18.48 -7.04 -3.42
CA ASP A 459 -19.85 -7.29 -2.99
C ASP A 459 -20.06 -8.79 -2.74
N GLY A 460 -20.58 -9.14 -1.57
CA GLY A 460 -20.88 -10.52 -1.20
C GLY A 460 -21.27 -10.69 0.26
N LYS A 461 -21.76 -11.89 0.60
CA LYS A 461 -22.23 -12.24 1.95
C LYS A 461 -21.37 -13.32 2.60
N TRP A 462 -20.18 -13.55 2.09
CA TRP A 462 -19.30 -14.60 2.60
C TRP A 462 -18.96 -14.38 4.08
N LEU A 463 -18.96 -15.48 4.80
CA LEU A 463 -18.55 -15.53 6.21
C LEU A 463 -17.34 -16.45 6.42
N TYR A 464 -16.97 -17.22 5.40
CA TYR A 464 -15.90 -18.21 5.45
C TYR A 464 -15.11 -18.20 4.15
N PHE A 465 -13.83 -18.53 4.26
CA PHE A 465 -12.97 -18.85 3.12
C PHE A 465 -11.99 -19.96 3.48
N ILE A 466 -11.44 -20.63 2.49
CA ILE A 466 -10.36 -21.61 2.60
C ILE A 466 -9.51 -21.54 1.34
N ALA A 467 -8.19 -21.47 1.49
CA ALA A 467 -7.26 -21.62 0.38
C ALA A 467 -7.20 -23.10 -0.05
N MET A 468 -7.66 -23.42 -1.25
CA MET A 468 -7.60 -24.76 -1.82
C MET A 468 -6.19 -25.08 -2.31
N ASP A 469 -5.50 -24.10 -2.82
CA ASP A 469 -4.11 -24.08 -3.25
C ASP A 469 -3.59 -22.64 -3.25
N PRO A 470 -2.29 -22.38 -3.54
CA PRO A 470 -1.74 -21.01 -3.51
C PRO A 470 -2.40 -20.01 -4.47
N GLN A 471 -3.22 -20.47 -5.42
CA GLN A 471 -3.84 -19.63 -6.44
C GLN A 471 -5.36 -19.56 -6.33
N HIS A 472 -6.00 -20.46 -5.57
CA HIS A 472 -7.45 -20.57 -5.52
C HIS A 472 -7.96 -20.58 -4.09
N THR A 473 -8.81 -19.61 -3.77
CA THR A 473 -9.56 -19.54 -2.50
C THR A 473 -11.04 -19.82 -2.74
N ARG A 474 -11.63 -20.68 -1.93
CA ARG A 474 -13.08 -20.93 -1.89
C ARG A 474 -13.73 -20.07 -0.82
N PHE A 475 -14.86 -19.47 -1.16
CA PHE A 475 -15.64 -18.63 -0.26
C PHE A 475 -16.99 -19.28 0.00
N ALA A 476 -17.54 -19.10 1.21
CA ALA A 476 -18.84 -19.64 1.59
C ALA A 476 -19.65 -18.65 2.45
N GLU A 477 -20.96 -18.65 2.30
CA GLU A 477 -21.87 -17.84 3.11
C GLU A 477 -22.31 -18.57 4.40
N THR A 478 -22.25 -19.90 4.40
CA THR A 478 -22.71 -20.76 5.52
C THR A 478 -21.63 -21.74 5.94
N SER A 479 -21.65 -22.15 7.22
CA SER A 479 -20.77 -23.20 7.74
C SER A 479 -20.91 -24.51 6.98
N LYS A 480 -22.12 -24.85 6.53
CA LYS A 480 -22.37 -26.06 5.73
C LYS A 480 -21.64 -26.04 4.39
N GLU A 481 -21.68 -24.92 3.69
CA GLU A 481 -20.94 -24.74 2.43
C GLU A 481 -19.44 -24.79 2.67
N HIS A 482 -18.99 -24.12 3.75
CA HIS A 482 -17.59 -24.14 4.13
C HIS A 482 -17.10 -25.56 4.41
N TYR A 483 -17.84 -26.34 5.20
CA TYR A 483 -17.49 -27.76 5.46
C TYR A 483 -17.42 -28.60 4.18
N ALA A 484 -18.26 -28.31 3.18
CA ALA A 484 -18.14 -28.97 1.87
C ALA A 484 -16.82 -28.61 1.17
N ASN A 485 -16.39 -27.33 1.24
CA ASN A 485 -15.12 -26.89 0.70
C ASN A 485 -13.93 -27.55 1.44
N VAL A 486 -13.96 -27.57 2.79
CA VAL A 486 -12.93 -28.24 3.61
C VAL A 486 -12.85 -29.72 3.28
N LYS A 487 -13.99 -30.41 3.13
CA LYS A 487 -14.02 -31.82 2.73
C LYS A 487 -13.34 -32.07 1.38
N GLU A 488 -13.61 -31.21 0.38
CA GLU A 488 -12.96 -31.28 -0.92
C GLU A 488 -11.44 -31.07 -0.79
N TYR A 489 -11.03 -30.06 -0.01
CA TYR A 489 -9.64 -29.80 0.30
C TYR A 489 -8.93 -31.02 0.95
N CYS A 490 -9.54 -31.59 2.02
CA CYS A 490 -8.96 -32.78 2.68
C CYS A 490 -8.79 -33.95 1.72
N GLN A 491 -9.79 -34.18 0.85
CA GLN A 491 -9.72 -35.25 -0.15
C GLN A 491 -8.61 -35.02 -1.20
N ALA A 492 -8.48 -33.77 -1.67
CA ALA A 492 -7.42 -33.38 -2.59
C ALA A 492 -6.02 -33.55 -1.97
N ALA A 493 -5.86 -33.25 -0.68
CA ALA A 493 -4.65 -33.46 0.10
C ALA A 493 -4.40 -34.94 0.49
N GLY A 494 -5.31 -35.85 0.10
CA GLY A 494 -5.20 -37.29 0.44
C GLY A 494 -5.56 -37.61 1.89
N ASN A 495 -6.14 -36.69 2.65
CA ASN A 495 -6.57 -36.80 4.03
C ASN A 495 -8.02 -37.32 4.14
N GLY A 496 -8.41 -37.81 5.32
CA GLY A 496 -9.80 -38.06 5.66
C GLY A 496 -10.49 -36.75 6.05
N PHE A 497 -11.82 -36.80 6.23
CA PHE A 497 -12.62 -35.66 6.73
C PHE A 497 -13.54 -36.11 7.87
N ASP A 498 -13.49 -35.40 8.97
CA ASP A 498 -14.40 -35.59 10.13
C ASP A 498 -15.65 -34.73 9.93
N GLU A 499 -16.77 -35.38 9.55
CA GLU A 499 -18.04 -34.65 9.30
C GLU A 499 -18.63 -34.02 10.57
N ALA A 500 -18.31 -34.55 11.76
CA ALA A 500 -18.83 -34.00 13.00
C ALA A 500 -18.11 -32.72 13.43
N ARG A 501 -16.87 -32.58 13.03
CA ARG A 501 -15.98 -31.48 13.41
C ARG A 501 -15.65 -30.54 12.25
N GLY A 502 -15.89 -30.96 11.02
CA GLY A 502 -15.66 -30.15 9.83
C GLY A 502 -14.19 -29.94 9.46
N HIS A 503 -13.29 -30.90 9.81
CA HIS A 503 -11.85 -30.77 9.54
C HIS A 503 -11.23 -32.03 8.96
N CYS A 504 -10.00 -31.89 8.42
CA CYS A 504 -9.24 -33.02 7.93
C CYS A 504 -8.78 -33.94 9.08
N THR A 505 -8.71 -35.22 8.79
CA THR A 505 -8.07 -36.21 9.67
C THR A 505 -6.83 -36.75 8.98
N THR A 506 -5.71 -36.75 9.68
CA THR A 506 -4.49 -37.41 9.19
C THR A 506 -4.73 -38.91 9.08
N LYS A 507 -4.27 -39.52 7.97
CA LYS A 507 -4.26 -40.97 7.80
C LYS A 507 -3.29 -41.66 8.75
#